data_da98ad1d8f41c091fc614df0be509085
#
_entry.id   da98ad1d8f41c091fc614df0be509085
#
_cell.length_a   1.000
_cell.length_b   1.000
_cell.length_c   1.000
_cell.angle_alpha   90.00
_cell.angle_beta   90.00
_cell.angle_gamma   90.00
#
_symmetry.space_group_name_H-M   'P 1'
#
loop_
_entity.id
_entity.type
_entity.pdbx_description
1 polymer ?
#
loop_
_entity_poly.entity_id
_entity_poly.type
_entity_poly.pdbx_seq_one_letter_code
_entity_poly.pdbx_strand_id
1 'polypeptide(L)'
;MTSANEEPAWKQRAVERSIKTAKLRAAQRVQRFLDAAQSIIIEKGSTDFTVQEVVDRSRQSLRSFYLQFDGKHELLLALFEDALSRSADQIRAATSGQADPVERLKVAIELLFESSRPDPAAKRPLFTDFAPRLLVSHPSEVKVAHAPLLALLTELMEDAHEAGKIRAGLNPRRMAAMTMQTVMFVAQSSGGDDTTNKPISAQEVWDFVAHGFAVDD
;
A
#
# COMPACT_ATOMS: atom_id res chain seq x y z
N MET A 1 6.94 -50.49 20.05
CA MET A 1 6.11 -49.96 18.95
C MET A 1 5.13 -49.01 19.57
N THR A 2 5.46 -47.73 19.57
CA THR A 2 4.66 -46.67 20.18
C THR A 2 3.66 -46.19 19.13
N SER A 3 2.40 -46.54 19.29
CA SER A 3 1.29 -46.07 18.45
C SER A 3 1.21 -44.56 18.59
N ALA A 4 1.52 -43.81 17.55
CA ALA A 4 1.26 -42.41 17.46
C ALA A 4 -0.27 -42.25 17.55
N ASN A 5 -0.72 -41.57 18.60
CA ASN A 5 -2.11 -41.25 18.86
C ASN A 5 -2.57 -40.22 17.84
N GLU A 6 -3.01 -40.66 16.65
CA GLU A 6 -3.59 -39.74 15.63
C GLU A 6 -4.88 -39.16 16.22
N GLU A 7 -4.87 -37.86 16.42
CA GLU A 7 -6.05 -37.12 16.88
C GLU A 7 -7.24 -37.37 15.94
N PRO A 8 -8.44 -37.67 16.46
CA PRO A 8 -9.61 -37.92 15.61
C PRO A 8 -9.91 -36.75 14.66
N ALA A 9 -10.23 -37.03 13.41
CA ALA A 9 -10.46 -36.04 12.37
C ALA A 9 -11.55 -34.98 12.71
N TRP A 10 -12.54 -35.35 13.53
CA TRP A 10 -13.55 -34.39 14.02
C TRP A 10 -12.95 -33.36 14.98
N LYS A 11 -11.97 -33.72 15.79
CA LYS A 11 -11.30 -32.80 16.72
C LYS A 11 -10.43 -31.81 15.98
N GLN A 12 -9.68 -32.26 14.98
CA GLN A 12 -8.91 -31.38 14.08
C GLN A 12 -9.82 -30.35 13.39
N ARG A 13 -10.94 -30.80 12.80
CA ARG A 13 -11.93 -29.91 12.19
C ARG A 13 -12.57 -28.93 13.18
N ALA A 14 -12.77 -29.32 14.42
CA ALA A 14 -13.30 -28.43 15.47
C ALA A 14 -12.28 -27.36 15.85
N VAL A 15 -11.01 -27.73 16.02
CA VAL A 15 -9.90 -26.80 16.28
C VAL A 15 -9.70 -25.83 15.12
N GLU A 16 -9.67 -26.30 13.88
CA GLU A 16 -9.54 -25.45 12.68
C GLU A 16 -10.68 -24.43 12.59
N ARG A 17 -11.92 -24.85 12.82
CA ARG A 17 -13.07 -23.92 12.85
C ARG A 17 -12.95 -22.89 13.95
N SER A 18 -12.50 -23.29 15.13
CA SER A 18 -12.26 -22.38 16.25
C SER A 18 -11.19 -21.35 15.92
N ILE A 19 -10.05 -21.80 15.37
CA ILE A 19 -8.94 -20.91 14.93
C ILE A 19 -9.43 -19.94 13.85
N LYS A 20 -10.15 -20.43 12.84
CA LYS A 20 -10.69 -19.58 11.75
C LYS A 20 -11.62 -18.51 12.33
N THR A 21 -12.52 -18.88 13.22
CA THR A 21 -13.44 -17.95 13.87
C THR A 21 -12.70 -16.91 14.72
N ALA A 22 -11.69 -17.34 15.49
CA ALA A 22 -10.87 -16.45 16.29
C ALA A 22 -10.08 -15.44 15.42
N LYS A 23 -9.48 -15.90 14.31
CA LYS A 23 -8.79 -15.05 13.34
C LYS A 23 -9.73 -14.00 12.72
N LEU A 24 -10.94 -14.39 12.31
CA LEU A 24 -11.93 -13.47 11.77
C LEU A 24 -12.33 -12.39 12.77
N ARG A 25 -12.57 -12.77 14.03
CA ARG A 25 -12.90 -11.82 15.10
C ARG A 25 -11.74 -10.87 15.41
N ALA A 26 -10.50 -11.36 15.37
CA ALA A 26 -9.31 -10.54 15.56
C ALA A 26 -9.18 -9.53 14.40
N ALA A 27 -9.29 -9.98 13.14
CA ALA A 27 -9.26 -9.11 11.97
C ALA A 27 -10.34 -8.02 12.01
N GLN A 28 -11.58 -8.37 12.41
CA GLN A 28 -12.66 -7.39 12.57
C GLN A 28 -12.37 -6.36 13.66
N ARG A 29 -11.69 -6.76 14.76
CA ARG A 29 -11.29 -5.80 15.81
C ARG A 29 -10.22 -4.86 15.32
N VAL A 30 -9.20 -5.38 14.63
CA VAL A 30 -8.15 -4.57 14.00
C VAL A 30 -8.80 -3.57 13.05
N GLN A 31 -9.68 -4.01 12.15
CA GLN A 31 -10.33 -3.13 11.18
C GLN A 31 -11.09 -1.99 11.85
N ARG A 32 -11.81 -2.24 12.96
CA ARG A 32 -12.50 -1.17 13.71
C ARG A 32 -11.55 -0.11 14.27
N PHE A 33 -10.34 -0.50 14.70
CA PHE A 33 -9.33 0.45 15.14
C PHE A 33 -8.78 1.26 13.96
N LEU A 34 -8.53 0.61 12.82
CA LEU A 34 -8.08 1.29 11.60
C LEU A 34 -9.12 2.30 11.11
N ASP A 35 -10.39 1.90 11.03
CA ASP A 35 -11.50 2.78 10.60
C ASP A 35 -11.65 3.98 11.54
N ALA A 36 -11.56 3.75 12.86
CA ALA A 36 -11.63 4.80 13.86
C ALA A 36 -10.48 5.80 13.73
N ALA A 37 -9.25 5.30 13.60
CA ALA A 37 -8.07 6.15 13.46
C ALA A 37 -8.09 6.93 12.15
N GLN A 38 -8.48 6.30 11.04
CA GLN A 38 -8.64 6.97 9.74
C GLN A 38 -9.67 8.10 9.81
N SER A 39 -10.81 7.86 10.44
CA SER A 39 -11.86 8.89 10.66
C SER A 39 -11.33 10.08 11.46
N ILE A 40 -10.56 9.82 12.54
CA ILE A 40 -9.96 10.88 13.36
C ILE A 40 -8.93 11.68 12.55
N ILE A 41 -8.08 11.01 11.76
CA ILE A 41 -7.07 11.66 10.90
C ILE A 41 -7.73 12.58 9.88
N ILE A 42 -8.81 12.14 9.25
CA ILE A 42 -9.58 12.95 8.28
C ILE A 42 -10.20 14.18 8.97
N GLU A 43 -10.84 14.00 10.13
CA GLU A 43 -11.46 15.07 10.87
C GLU A 43 -10.46 16.12 11.36
N LYS A 44 -9.32 15.66 11.91
CA LYS A 44 -8.28 16.56 12.43
C LYS A 44 -7.38 17.16 11.35
N GLY A 45 -7.31 16.51 10.18
CA GLY A 45 -6.32 16.84 9.14
C GLY A 45 -4.88 16.65 9.61
N SER A 46 -4.63 15.74 10.55
CA SER A 46 -3.34 15.52 11.20
C SER A 46 -3.26 14.11 11.77
N THR A 47 -2.04 13.55 11.89
CA THR A 47 -1.80 12.30 12.61
C THR A 47 -1.67 12.51 14.13
N ASP A 48 -1.97 13.70 14.63
CA ASP A 48 -1.92 14.01 16.07
C ASP A 48 -3.23 13.62 16.77
N PHE A 49 -3.30 12.38 17.20
CA PHE A 49 -4.36 11.80 18.00
C PHE A 49 -3.79 10.92 19.11
N THR A 50 -4.60 10.60 20.10
CA THR A 50 -4.28 9.70 21.21
C THR A 50 -4.86 8.30 21.00
N VAL A 51 -4.25 7.28 21.60
CA VAL A 51 -4.80 5.91 21.60
C VAL A 51 -6.20 5.90 22.22
N GLN A 52 -6.43 6.74 23.26
CA GLN A 52 -7.73 6.82 23.91
C GLN A 52 -8.83 7.29 22.95
N GLU A 53 -8.57 8.30 22.10
CA GLU A 53 -9.54 8.75 21.10
C GLU A 53 -9.91 7.65 20.11
N VAL A 54 -8.93 6.80 19.71
CA VAL A 54 -9.19 5.65 18.83
C VAL A 54 -10.02 4.58 19.53
N VAL A 55 -9.70 4.28 20.78
CA VAL A 55 -10.43 3.30 21.62
C VAL A 55 -11.89 3.74 21.77
N ASP A 56 -12.11 5.01 22.13
CA ASP A 56 -13.46 5.56 22.32
C ASP A 56 -14.27 5.54 21.01
N ARG A 57 -13.66 5.98 19.91
CA ARG A 57 -14.28 5.99 18.57
C ARG A 57 -14.60 4.59 18.06
N SER A 58 -13.70 3.62 18.25
CA SER A 58 -13.88 2.24 17.82
C SER A 58 -14.87 1.44 18.68
N ARG A 59 -15.29 2.00 19.82
CA ARG A 59 -16.13 1.35 20.85
C ARG A 59 -15.53 0.03 21.34
N GLN A 60 -14.21 0.01 21.49
CA GLN A 60 -13.48 -1.13 22.01
C GLN A 60 -12.78 -0.77 23.33
N SER A 61 -12.14 -1.75 23.99
CA SER A 61 -11.40 -1.47 25.22
C SER A 61 -9.93 -1.19 24.93
N LEU A 62 -9.30 -0.41 25.81
CA LEU A 62 -7.86 -0.15 25.79
C LEU A 62 -7.04 -1.45 25.85
N ARG A 63 -7.51 -2.44 26.63
CA ARG A 63 -6.91 -3.79 26.66
C ARG A 63 -6.98 -4.46 25.29
N SER A 64 -8.10 -4.32 24.57
CA SER A 64 -8.24 -4.89 23.23
C SER A 64 -7.29 -4.22 22.23
N PHE A 65 -7.02 -2.93 22.41
CA PHE A 65 -6.05 -2.19 21.58
C PHE A 65 -4.64 -2.77 21.78
N TYR A 66 -4.16 -2.84 23.02
CA TYR A 66 -2.81 -3.33 23.33
C TYR A 66 -2.60 -4.83 23.09
N LEU A 67 -3.68 -5.59 22.82
CA LEU A 67 -3.57 -6.97 22.29
C LEU A 67 -3.31 -7.02 20.78
N GLN A 68 -3.47 -5.90 20.05
CA GLN A 68 -3.31 -5.82 18.61
C GLN A 68 -2.16 -4.90 18.17
N PHE A 69 -1.87 -3.86 18.95
CA PHE A 69 -0.87 -2.83 18.64
C PHE A 69 -0.06 -2.47 19.88
N ASP A 70 1.24 -2.36 19.75
CA ASP A 70 2.13 -1.90 20.85
C ASP A 70 1.98 -0.39 21.14
N GLY A 71 1.30 0.34 20.24
CA GLY A 71 1.02 1.75 20.43
C GLY A 71 0.57 2.46 19.15
N LYS A 72 0.55 3.79 19.24
CA LYS A 72 0.11 4.66 18.13
C LYS A 72 0.97 4.48 16.87
N HIS A 73 2.29 4.27 17.02
CA HIS A 73 3.18 4.09 15.87
C HIS A 73 2.79 2.86 15.04
N GLU A 74 2.59 1.72 15.70
CA GLU A 74 2.20 0.48 15.01
C GLU A 74 0.82 0.59 14.36
N LEU A 75 -0.13 1.28 15.02
CA LEU A 75 -1.43 1.58 14.40
C LEU A 75 -1.29 2.45 13.14
N LEU A 76 -0.45 3.50 13.18
CA LEU A 76 -0.20 4.35 12.01
C LEU A 76 0.49 3.59 10.88
N LEU A 77 1.43 2.69 11.22
CA LEU A 77 2.07 1.81 10.25
C LEU A 77 1.06 0.88 9.59
N ALA A 78 0.20 0.23 10.38
CA ALA A 78 -0.84 -0.64 9.85
C ALA A 78 -1.84 0.12 8.95
N LEU A 79 -2.19 1.37 9.29
CA LEU A 79 -3.00 2.25 8.44
C LEU A 79 -2.30 2.58 7.12
N PHE A 80 -0.99 2.82 7.17
CA PHE A 80 -0.20 3.11 5.99
C PHE A 80 -0.09 1.89 5.06
N GLU A 81 0.18 0.72 5.62
CA GLU A 81 0.18 -0.56 4.89
C GLU A 81 -1.17 -0.86 4.24
N ASP A 82 -2.26 -0.68 4.98
CA ASP A 82 -3.63 -0.90 4.48
C ASP A 82 -3.99 0.09 3.35
N ALA A 83 -3.58 1.36 3.47
CA ALA A 83 -3.80 2.35 2.42
C ALA A 83 -3.03 2.01 1.14
N LEU A 84 -1.77 1.57 1.23
CA LEU A 84 -0.97 1.15 0.08
C LEU A 84 -1.49 -0.15 -0.55
N SER A 85 -1.95 -1.10 0.27
CA SER A 85 -2.59 -2.33 -0.22
C SER A 85 -3.86 -2.02 -1.00
N ARG A 86 -4.73 -1.17 -0.46
CA ARG A 86 -5.95 -0.71 -1.19
C ARG A 86 -5.62 0.02 -2.49
N SER A 87 -4.56 0.84 -2.50
CA SER A 87 -4.10 1.50 -3.72
C SER A 87 -3.66 0.47 -4.77
N ALA A 88 -2.91 -0.55 -4.37
CA ALA A 88 -2.52 -1.63 -5.27
C ALA A 88 -3.74 -2.39 -5.83
N ASP A 89 -4.74 -2.68 -5.00
CA ASP A 89 -5.97 -3.36 -5.43
C ASP A 89 -6.79 -2.50 -6.40
N GLN A 90 -6.88 -1.20 -6.16
CA GLN A 90 -7.55 -0.25 -7.07
C GLN A 90 -6.85 -0.18 -8.43
N ILE A 91 -5.52 -0.09 -8.45
CA ILE A 91 -4.74 -0.09 -9.69
C ILE A 91 -4.92 -1.43 -10.42
N ARG A 92 -4.85 -2.56 -9.72
CA ARG A 92 -5.08 -3.89 -10.30
C ARG A 92 -6.47 -3.99 -10.94
N ALA A 93 -7.51 -3.52 -10.26
CA ALA A 93 -8.87 -3.51 -10.80
C ALA A 93 -8.99 -2.63 -12.04
N ALA A 94 -8.39 -1.45 -12.05
CA ALA A 94 -8.43 -0.52 -13.19
C ALA A 94 -7.68 -1.06 -14.41
N THR A 95 -6.61 -1.85 -14.20
CA THR A 95 -5.79 -2.40 -15.29
C THR A 95 -6.26 -3.75 -15.80
N SER A 96 -7.17 -4.43 -15.10
CA SER A 96 -7.60 -5.81 -15.42
C SER A 96 -8.29 -5.97 -16.78
N GLY A 97 -8.88 -4.91 -17.31
CA GLY A 97 -9.56 -4.90 -18.61
C GLY A 97 -8.67 -4.57 -19.82
N GLN A 98 -7.43 -4.20 -19.59
CA GLN A 98 -6.48 -3.83 -20.65
C GLN A 98 -5.76 -5.08 -21.19
N ALA A 99 -5.84 -5.30 -22.50
CA ALA A 99 -5.19 -6.44 -23.16
C ALA A 99 -3.70 -6.18 -23.44
N ASP A 100 -3.32 -4.93 -23.76
CA ASP A 100 -1.94 -4.56 -24.04
C ASP A 100 -1.14 -4.38 -22.71
N PRO A 101 -0.05 -5.13 -22.52
CA PRO A 101 0.78 -5.03 -21.32
C PRO A 101 1.41 -3.65 -21.12
N VAL A 102 1.75 -2.92 -22.18
CA VAL A 102 2.32 -1.56 -22.09
C VAL A 102 1.26 -0.57 -21.64
N GLU A 103 0.06 -0.66 -22.19
CA GLU A 103 -1.06 0.18 -21.78
C GLU A 103 -1.48 -0.11 -20.33
N ARG A 104 -1.41 -1.38 -19.89
CA ARG A 104 -1.61 -1.74 -18.47
C ARG A 104 -0.60 -1.06 -17.57
N LEU A 105 0.69 -1.07 -17.94
CA LEU A 105 1.74 -0.38 -17.19
C LEU A 105 1.52 1.13 -17.16
N LYS A 106 1.16 1.73 -18.30
CA LYS A 106 0.85 3.16 -18.40
C LYS A 106 -0.25 3.56 -17.42
N VAL A 107 -1.39 2.90 -17.49
CA VAL A 107 -2.53 3.17 -16.60
C VAL A 107 -2.13 2.99 -15.13
N ALA A 108 -1.35 1.96 -14.81
CA ALA A 108 -0.87 1.73 -13.44
C ALA A 108 0.03 2.85 -12.94
N ILE A 109 0.96 3.33 -13.76
CA ILE A 109 1.91 4.40 -13.41
C ILE A 109 1.20 5.74 -13.28
N GLU A 110 0.27 6.05 -14.17
CA GLU A 110 -0.54 7.27 -14.11
C GLU A 110 -1.41 7.30 -12.84
N LEU A 111 -2.07 6.20 -12.51
CA LEU A 111 -2.86 6.08 -11.28
C LEU A 111 -2.00 6.16 -10.02
N LEU A 112 -0.81 5.54 -10.03
CA LEU A 112 0.13 5.64 -8.91
C LEU A 112 0.57 7.08 -8.71
N PHE A 113 0.89 7.79 -9.78
CA PHE A 113 1.27 9.20 -9.73
C PHE A 113 0.14 10.06 -9.14
N GLU A 114 -1.07 9.96 -9.70
CA GLU A 114 -2.22 10.76 -9.24
C GLU A 114 -2.60 10.44 -7.78
N SER A 115 -2.55 9.17 -7.38
CA SER A 115 -2.83 8.77 -6.00
C SER A 115 -1.75 9.20 -5.00
N SER A 116 -0.52 9.43 -5.46
CA SER A 116 0.62 9.85 -4.63
C SER A 116 0.77 11.36 -4.52
N ARG A 117 0.06 12.14 -5.36
CA ARG A 117 0.11 13.62 -5.32
C ARG A 117 -0.46 14.15 -4.00
N PRO A 118 0.18 15.15 -3.41
CA PRO A 118 -0.42 15.89 -2.31
C PRO A 118 -1.71 16.57 -2.82
N ASP A 119 -2.83 16.23 -2.21
CA ASP A 119 -4.08 16.94 -2.43
C ASP A 119 -4.38 17.80 -1.20
N PRO A 120 -4.24 19.12 -1.28
CA PRO A 120 -4.54 20.03 -0.16
C PRO A 120 -5.98 19.89 0.33
N ALA A 121 -6.91 19.53 -0.56
CA ALA A 121 -8.32 19.33 -0.22
C ALA A 121 -8.56 17.98 0.46
N ALA A 122 -7.84 16.94 0.06
CA ALA A 122 -8.02 15.60 0.61
C ALA A 122 -7.35 15.39 1.97
N LYS A 123 -6.50 16.32 2.42
CA LYS A 123 -5.77 16.25 3.71
C LYS A 123 -5.33 14.82 4.02
N ARG A 124 -4.25 14.35 3.40
CA ARG A 124 -3.72 12.98 3.58
C ARG A 124 -2.52 12.95 4.55
N PRO A 125 -2.67 13.25 5.85
CA PRO A 125 -1.55 13.40 6.78
C PRO A 125 -0.72 12.12 6.93
N LEU A 126 -1.32 10.96 6.65
CA LEU A 126 -0.63 9.69 6.67
C LEU A 126 0.53 9.66 5.64
N PHE A 127 0.33 10.27 4.47
CA PHE A 127 1.32 10.34 3.39
C PHE A 127 2.21 11.59 3.48
N THR A 128 1.68 12.72 3.93
CA THR A 128 2.41 14.00 3.94
C THR A 128 3.16 14.26 5.25
N ASP A 129 2.77 13.63 6.36
CA ASP A 129 3.34 13.84 7.69
C ASP A 129 4.00 12.57 8.25
N PHE A 130 3.30 11.43 8.27
CA PHE A 130 3.80 10.19 8.85
C PHE A 130 4.82 9.48 7.94
N ALA A 131 4.50 9.24 6.67
CA ALA A 131 5.36 8.47 5.76
C ALA A 131 6.76 9.09 5.55
N PRO A 132 6.94 10.42 5.40
CA PRO A 132 8.27 11.02 5.30
C PRO A 132 9.13 10.83 6.54
N ARG A 133 8.52 10.87 7.74
CA ARG A 133 9.23 10.59 8.99
C ARG A 133 9.63 9.12 9.09
N LEU A 134 8.73 8.22 8.68
CA LEU A 134 8.96 6.79 8.67
C LEU A 134 10.13 6.42 7.75
N LEU A 135 10.22 7.05 6.57
CA LEU A 135 11.30 6.82 5.61
C LEU A 135 12.70 7.07 6.20
N VAL A 136 12.81 8.06 7.08
CA VAL A 136 14.07 8.42 7.72
C VAL A 136 14.35 7.54 8.95
N SER A 137 13.34 7.30 9.79
CA SER A 137 13.51 6.62 11.08
C SER A 137 13.44 5.09 10.99
N HIS A 138 12.61 4.55 10.07
CA HIS A 138 12.30 3.12 9.97
C HIS A 138 12.21 2.64 8.52
N PRO A 139 13.32 2.70 7.73
CA PRO A 139 13.29 2.38 6.30
C PRO A 139 12.89 0.92 5.98
N SER A 140 13.11 -0.01 6.92
CA SER A 140 12.65 -1.40 6.79
C SER A 140 11.12 -1.53 6.81
N GLU A 141 10.44 -0.76 7.65
CA GLU A 141 8.98 -0.73 7.73
C GLU A 141 8.37 -0.12 6.46
N VAL A 142 8.98 0.94 5.94
CA VAL A 142 8.58 1.52 4.63
C VAL A 142 8.65 0.49 3.52
N LYS A 143 9.72 -0.31 3.49
CA LYS A 143 9.88 -1.39 2.50
C LYS A 143 8.76 -2.43 2.59
N VAL A 144 8.36 -2.81 3.80
CA VAL A 144 7.25 -3.74 4.03
C VAL A 144 5.93 -3.11 3.56
N ALA A 145 5.67 -1.86 3.96
CA ALA A 145 4.44 -1.16 3.59
C ALA A 145 4.26 -1.00 2.06
N HIS A 146 5.35 -0.79 1.32
CA HIS A 146 5.32 -0.67 -0.14
C HIS A 146 5.29 -2.02 -0.89
N ALA A 147 5.43 -3.15 -0.21
CA ALA A 147 5.49 -4.45 -0.85
C ALA A 147 4.30 -4.78 -1.77
N PRO A 148 3.03 -4.45 -1.44
CA PRO A 148 1.90 -4.71 -2.33
C PRO A 148 1.98 -3.96 -3.67
N LEU A 149 2.36 -2.67 -3.64
CA LEU A 149 2.55 -1.88 -4.86
C LEU A 149 3.72 -2.38 -5.69
N LEU A 150 4.84 -2.71 -5.04
CA LEU A 150 6.00 -3.27 -5.72
C LEU A 150 5.69 -4.61 -6.37
N ALA A 151 4.92 -5.48 -5.70
CA ALA A 151 4.48 -6.75 -6.25
C ALA A 151 3.63 -6.57 -7.50
N LEU A 152 2.64 -5.66 -7.45
CA LEU A 152 1.79 -5.34 -8.59
C LEU A 152 2.60 -4.80 -9.78
N LEU A 153 3.46 -3.81 -9.57
CA LEU A 153 4.28 -3.27 -10.66
C LEU A 153 5.27 -4.29 -11.21
N THR A 154 5.77 -5.19 -10.36
CA THR A 154 6.65 -6.29 -10.81
C THR A 154 5.87 -7.23 -11.73
N GLU A 155 4.67 -7.65 -11.36
CA GLU A 155 3.78 -8.48 -12.17
C GLU A 155 3.50 -7.84 -13.54
N LEU A 156 3.15 -6.55 -13.56
CA LEU A 156 2.89 -5.83 -14.82
C LEU A 156 4.15 -5.68 -15.70
N MET A 157 5.33 -5.49 -15.08
CA MET A 157 6.60 -5.44 -15.80
C MET A 157 7.01 -6.82 -16.35
N GLU A 158 6.71 -7.91 -15.61
CA GLU A 158 6.94 -9.28 -16.06
C GLU A 158 6.06 -9.60 -17.26
N ASP A 159 4.77 -9.27 -17.22
CA ASP A 159 3.84 -9.44 -18.36
C ASP A 159 4.34 -8.70 -19.62
N ALA A 160 4.79 -7.45 -19.45
CA ALA A 160 5.33 -6.67 -20.56
C ALA A 160 6.68 -7.22 -21.08
N HIS A 161 7.50 -7.77 -20.20
CA HIS A 161 8.76 -8.43 -20.59
C HIS A 161 8.50 -9.71 -21.38
N GLU A 162 7.59 -10.55 -20.94
CA GLU A 162 7.19 -11.79 -21.64
C GLU A 162 6.57 -11.49 -23.02
N ALA A 163 5.87 -10.37 -23.15
CA ALA A 163 5.36 -9.88 -24.44
C ALA A 163 6.44 -9.24 -25.35
N GLY A 164 7.71 -9.21 -24.92
CA GLY A 164 8.80 -8.61 -25.69
C GLY A 164 8.77 -7.08 -25.79
N LYS A 165 8.01 -6.41 -24.91
CA LYS A 165 7.83 -4.95 -24.90
C LYS A 165 8.83 -4.21 -24.00
N ILE A 166 9.63 -4.94 -23.24
CA ILE A 166 10.72 -4.39 -22.40
C ILE A 166 12.06 -4.76 -23.03
N ARG A 167 13.01 -3.82 -23.03
CA ARG A 167 14.36 -4.00 -23.56
C ARG A 167 15.05 -5.21 -22.93
N ALA A 168 15.73 -5.99 -23.78
CA ALA A 168 16.45 -7.17 -23.34
C ALA A 168 17.54 -6.83 -22.29
N GLY A 169 17.73 -7.74 -21.33
CA GLY A 169 18.73 -7.59 -20.28
C GLY A 169 18.30 -6.75 -19.07
N LEU A 170 17.12 -6.14 -19.08
CA LEU A 170 16.55 -5.47 -17.92
C LEU A 170 15.87 -6.48 -16.99
N ASN A 171 16.01 -6.25 -15.68
CA ASN A 171 15.35 -7.07 -14.67
C ASN A 171 13.99 -6.41 -14.28
N PRO A 172 12.85 -7.05 -14.55
CA PRO A 172 11.52 -6.45 -14.32
C PRO A 172 11.31 -5.93 -12.89
N ARG A 173 11.73 -6.70 -11.89
CA ARG A 173 11.58 -6.30 -10.48
C ARG A 173 12.42 -5.07 -10.13
N ARG A 174 13.63 -4.94 -10.69
CA ARG A 174 14.45 -3.74 -10.47
C ARG A 174 13.82 -2.52 -11.13
N MET A 175 13.32 -2.70 -12.36
CA MET A 175 12.61 -1.64 -13.08
C MET A 175 11.36 -1.20 -12.32
N ALA A 176 10.54 -2.16 -11.85
CA ALA A 176 9.37 -1.87 -11.03
C ALA A 176 9.71 -1.06 -9.77
N ALA A 177 10.78 -1.45 -9.06
CA ALA A 177 11.21 -0.74 -7.86
C ALA A 177 11.67 0.70 -8.15
N MET A 178 12.48 0.88 -9.21
CA MET A 178 12.96 2.21 -9.62
C MET A 178 11.80 3.09 -10.10
N THR A 179 10.92 2.56 -10.93
CA THR A 179 9.73 3.25 -11.44
C THR A 179 8.83 3.68 -10.27
N MET A 180 8.49 2.76 -9.36
CA MET A 180 7.66 3.07 -8.19
C MET A 180 8.23 4.24 -7.38
N GLN A 181 9.52 4.16 -7.03
CA GLN A 181 10.18 5.20 -6.23
C GLN A 181 10.23 6.53 -6.96
N THR A 182 10.58 6.53 -8.25
CA THR A 182 10.62 7.74 -9.06
C THR A 182 9.25 8.40 -9.16
N VAL A 183 8.23 7.63 -9.50
CA VAL A 183 6.85 8.13 -9.65
C VAL A 183 6.33 8.72 -8.35
N MET A 184 6.49 8.00 -7.24
CA MET A 184 6.04 8.48 -5.93
C MET A 184 6.80 9.73 -5.48
N PHE A 185 8.12 9.77 -5.69
CA PHE A 185 8.94 10.95 -5.33
C PHE A 185 8.54 12.18 -6.16
N VAL A 186 8.43 12.02 -7.48
CA VAL A 186 8.01 13.11 -8.38
C VAL A 186 6.61 13.59 -8.03
N ALA A 187 5.67 12.69 -7.76
CA ALA A 187 4.31 13.04 -7.36
C ALA A 187 4.31 13.88 -6.07
N GLN A 188 5.06 13.45 -5.05
CA GLN A 188 5.13 14.15 -3.76
C GLN A 188 5.82 15.51 -3.85
N SER A 189 6.83 15.66 -4.71
CA SER A 189 7.55 16.92 -4.91
C SER A 189 6.80 17.94 -5.78
N SER A 190 5.84 17.47 -6.58
CA SER A 190 5.04 18.34 -7.49
C SER A 190 3.93 19.14 -6.78
N GLY A 191 3.77 19.00 -5.47
CA GLY A 191 2.72 19.67 -4.67
C GLY A 191 3.15 20.97 -3.99
N GLY A 192 4.40 21.41 -4.14
CA GLY A 192 4.90 22.67 -3.60
C GLY A 192 4.54 23.87 -4.50
N ASP A 193 4.83 25.11 -4.00
CA ASP A 193 4.77 26.35 -4.78
C ASP A 193 5.80 26.31 -5.93
N ASP A 194 5.53 25.48 -6.93
CA ASP A 194 6.33 25.45 -8.15
C ASP A 194 6.03 26.71 -8.93
N THR A 195 6.96 27.67 -8.88
CA THR A 195 6.92 28.91 -9.66
C THR A 195 7.09 28.67 -11.16
N THR A 196 7.32 27.42 -11.59
CA THR A 196 7.26 27.01 -12.99
C THR A 196 5.79 26.79 -13.36
N ASN A 197 5.29 27.57 -14.25
CA ASN A 197 3.90 27.78 -14.63
C ASN A 197 3.06 26.54 -15.02
N LYS A 198 3.57 25.30 -14.89
CA LYS A 198 2.85 24.10 -15.28
C LYS A 198 3.25 22.90 -14.39
N PRO A 199 2.33 22.36 -13.60
CA PRO A 199 2.60 21.15 -12.82
C PRO A 199 2.88 19.95 -13.73
N ILE A 200 3.80 19.08 -13.31
CA ILE A 200 4.10 17.83 -14.00
C ILE A 200 2.81 17.00 -14.13
N SER A 201 2.54 16.50 -15.34
CA SER A 201 1.40 15.64 -15.65
C SER A 201 1.76 14.15 -15.51
N ALA A 202 0.74 13.30 -15.31
CA ALA A 202 0.91 11.86 -15.30
C ALA A 202 1.50 11.33 -16.62
N GLN A 203 1.11 11.92 -17.76
CA GLN A 203 1.65 11.57 -19.08
C GLN A 203 3.15 11.86 -19.20
N GLU A 204 3.61 13.03 -18.73
CA GLU A 204 5.05 13.36 -18.75
C GLU A 204 5.87 12.41 -17.87
N VAL A 205 5.32 11.96 -16.74
CA VAL A 205 5.95 10.95 -15.88
C VAL A 205 6.00 9.60 -16.59
N TRP A 206 4.92 9.19 -17.24
CA TRP A 206 4.89 7.97 -18.04
C TRP A 206 5.95 8.01 -19.14
N ASP A 207 5.97 9.07 -19.96
CA ASP A 207 6.92 9.21 -21.05
C ASP A 207 8.36 9.10 -20.56
N PHE A 208 8.67 9.75 -19.44
CA PHE A 208 10.01 9.69 -18.84
C PHE A 208 10.40 8.29 -18.40
N VAL A 209 9.52 7.57 -17.68
CA VAL A 209 9.86 6.24 -17.17
C VAL A 209 9.82 5.18 -18.27
N ALA A 210 8.90 5.29 -19.23
CA ALA A 210 8.77 4.38 -20.36
C ALA A 210 10.04 4.36 -21.23
N HIS A 211 10.63 5.50 -21.55
CA HIS A 211 11.90 5.60 -22.27
C HIS A 211 13.05 4.87 -21.54
N GLY A 212 12.93 4.65 -20.22
CA GLY A 212 13.89 3.89 -19.43
C GLY A 212 13.86 2.38 -19.69
N PHE A 213 12.74 1.80 -20.12
CA PHE A 213 12.58 0.35 -20.21
C PHE A 213 11.85 -0.17 -21.46
N ALA A 214 10.98 0.60 -22.09
CA ALA A 214 10.23 0.14 -23.26
C ALA A 214 11.13 -0.03 -24.49
N VAL A 215 10.74 -0.93 -25.40
CA VAL A 215 11.32 -1.04 -26.73
C VAL A 215 10.75 0.11 -27.57
N ASP A 216 11.62 0.83 -28.26
CA ASP A 216 11.17 1.81 -29.25
C ASP A 216 10.51 1.06 -30.43
N ASP A 217 9.32 1.51 -30.84
CA ASP A 217 8.58 0.94 -31.98
C ASP A 217 9.27 1.26 -33.31
#